data_e2e8f991d4fc9596c9246d9a29cc4d6b
#
_entry.id   e2e8f991d4fc9596c9246d9a29cc4d6b
#
_cell.length_a   1.000
_cell.length_b   1.000
_cell.length_c   1.000
_cell.angle_alpha   90.00
_cell.angle_beta   90.00
_cell.angle_gamma   90.00
#
_symmetry.space_group_name_H-M   'P 1'
#
loop_
_entity.id
_entity.type
_entity.pdbx_description
1 polymer ?
#
loop_
_entity_poly.entity_id
_entity_poly.type
_entity_poly.pdbx_seq_one_letter_code
_entity_poly.pdbx_strand_id
1 'polypeptide(L)'
;MKQSLIYLLVFAIGVVLALLEMMPDVLLDGDIATWVLYALLFLVGMQIGSGRNLFAALRRFGWSVTLVPVATTVGTFAGVALVSLLIPGRSLTECLSVGAGFAYYSLSSILITEFRGAELGTVALLANIMREFSVLVLAPWMVKYFGKLAPVSAGGATTMDTTLPVITRYSGTEYGMIALFHGMIIDFSVPLWVTFFLNL
;
A
#
# COMPACT_ATOMS: atom_id res chain seq x y z
N MET A 1 17.29 4.05 -9.38
CA MET A 1 18.24 3.64 -8.34
C MET A 1 18.62 4.76 -7.37
N LYS A 2 19.21 5.91 -7.82
CA LYS A 2 19.61 7.01 -6.90
C LYS A 2 18.47 7.50 -6.00
N GLN A 3 17.25 7.58 -6.49
CA GLN A 3 16.10 8.10 -5.72
C GLN A 3 15.54 7.10 -4.72
N SER A 4 15.49 5.82 -5.05
CA SER A 4 15.09 4.78 -4.09
C SER A 4 16.08 4.70 -2.92
N LEU A 5 17.37 4.97 -3.20
CA LEU A 5 18.38 5.08 -2.15
C LEU A 5 18.13 6.30 -1.25
N ILE A 6 17.68 7.43 -1.82
CA ILE A 6 17.33 8.62 -1.06
C ILE A 6 16.14 8.34 -0.14
N TYR A 7 15.09 7.67 -0.63
CA TYR A 7 13.94 7.29 0.22
C TYR A 7 14.35 6.40 1.38
N LEU A 8 15.18 5.38 1.10
CA LEU A 8 15.72 4.50 2.13
C LEU A 8 16.55 5.28 3.17
N LEU A 9 17.37 6.20 2.71
CA LEU A 9 18.27 7.01 3.54
C LEU A 9 17.47 7.97 4.43
N VAL A 10 16.48 8.66 3.88
CA VAL A 10 15.58 9.55 4.64
C VAL A 10 14.80 8.76 5.69
N PHE A 11 14.27 7.59 5.32
CA PHE A 11 13.59 6.72 6.25
C PHE A 11 14.52 6.27 7.40
N ALA A 12 15.71 5.79 7.07
CA ALA A 12 16.69 5.35 8.07
C ALA A 12 17.11 6.49 9.01
N ILE A 13 17.31 7.71 8.48
CA ILE A 13 17.59 8.90 9.31
C ILE A 13 16.42 9.18 10.26
N GLY A 14 15.17 9.14 9.78
CA GLY A 14 13.99 9.34 10.62
C GLY A 14 13.93 8.34 11.77
N VAL A 15 14.16 7.05 11.49
CA VAL A 15 14.19 5.99 12.51
C VAL A 15 15.30 6.26 13.53
N VAL A 16 16.51 6.60 13.08
CA VAL A 16 17.64 6.85 13.98
C VAL A 16 17.38 8.08 14.87
N LEU A 17 16.86 9.16 14.32
CA LEU A 17 16.54 10.37 15.08
C LEU A 17 15.44 10.11 16.12
N ALA A 18 14.44 9.30 15.79
CA ALA A 18 13.39 8.90 16.72
C ALA A 18 13.94 8.01 17.85
N LEU A 19 14.81 7.05 17.54
CA LEU A 19 15.46 6.18 18.54
C LEU A 19 16.40 6.96 19.49
N LEU A 20 16.97 8.05 19.01
CA LEU A 20 17.84 8.92 19.83
C LEU A 20 17.07 9.99 20.61
N GLU A 21 15.71 9.96 20.54
CA GLU A 21 14.85 10.98 21.18
C GLU A 21 15.20 12.43 20.79
N MET A 22 15.79 12.62 19.59
CA MET A 22 16.20 13.92 19.08
C MET A 22 15.12 14.62 18.23
N MET A 23 13.95 14.03 18.11
CA MET A 23 12.85 14.60 17.32
C MET A 23 12.09 15.65 18.14
N PRO A 24 11.87 16.86 17.59
CA PRO A 24 10.98 17.83 18.21
C PRO A 24 9.54 17.26 18.30
N ASP A 25 8.86 17.52 19.43
CA ASP A 25 7.48 17.05 19.66
C ASP A 25 6.51 17.44 18.53
N VAL A 26 6.72 18.62 17.93
CA VAL A 26 5.95 19.11 16.78
C VAL A 26 6.03 18.19 15.57
N LEU A 27 7.13 17.47 15.36
CA LEU A 27 7.30 16.53 14.25
C LEU A 27 6.75 15.14 14.59
N LEU A 28 6.58 14.84 15.87
CA LEU A 28 5.94 13.61 16.33
C LEU A 28 4.41 13.71 16.30
N ASP A 29 3.87 14.94 16.27
CA ASP A 29 2.45 15.19 16.06
C ASP A 29 2.03 14.73 14.66
N GLY A 30 1.14 13.75 14.58
CA GLY A 30 0.67 13.16 13.31
C GLY A 30 0.07 14.16 12.33
N ASP A 31 -0.27 15.37 12.78
CA ASP A 31 -0.86 16.43 11.96
C ASP A 31 0.07 16.91 10.85
N ILE A 32 1.38 17.08 11.11
CA ILE A 32 2.33 17.52 10.08
C ILE A 32 2.44 16.48 8.96
N ALA A 33 2.55 15.21 9.30
CA ALA A 33 2.60 14.13 8.30
C ALA A 33 1.33 14.12 7.43
N THR A 34 0.18 14.34 8.05
CA THR A 34 -1.12 14.43 7.38
C THR A 34 -1.18 15.63 6.43
N TRP A 35 -0.73 16.83 6.85
CA TRP A 35 -0.70 18.01 5.99
C TRP A 35 0.25 17.85 4.80
N VAL A 36 1.42 17.24 5.02
CA VAL A 36 2.37 16.91 3.94
C VAL A 36 1.74 15.93 2.94
N LEU A 37 1.02 14.91 3.43
CA LEU A 37 0.29 13.98 2.58
C LEU A 37 -0.78 14.69 1.75
N TYR A 38 -1.60 15.57 2.35
CA TYR A 38 -2.62 16.33 1.62
C TYR A 38 -2.01 17.22 0.53
N ALA A 39 -0.91 17.93 0.83
CA ALA A 39 -0.20 18.74 -0.15
C ALA A 39 0.31 17.89 -1.32
N LEU A 40 0.85 16.72 -1.02
CA LEU A 40 1.38 15.77 -2.01
C LEU A 40 0.26 15.19 -2.88
N LEU A 41 -0.86 14.80 -2.29
CA LEU A 41 -2.05 14.34 -3.03
C LEU A 41 -2.63 15.43 -3.93
N PHE A 42 -2.67 16.68 -3.47
CA PHE A 42 -3.09 17.82 -4.27
C PHE A 42 -2.20 18.02 -5.50
N LEU A 43 -0.87 17.97 -5.31
CA LEU A 43 0.10 18.10 -6.41
C LEU A 43 -0.05 16.95 -7.44
N VAL A 44 -0.22 15.72 -6.97
CA VAL A 44 -0.47 14.56 -7.84
C VAL A 44 -1.82 14.69 -8.55
N GLY A 45 -2.87 15.14 -7.85
CA GLY A 45 -4.17 15.42 -8.44
C GLY A 45 -4.09 16.44 -9.58
N MET A 46 -3.33 17.54 -9.39
CA MET A 46 -3.08 18.53 -10.45
C MET A 46 -2.32 17.91 -11.63
N GLN A 47 -1.30 17.10 -11.37
CA GLN A 47 -0.53 16.42 -12.40
C GLN A 47 -1.40 15.47 -13.25
N ILE A 48 -2.23 14.68 -12.57
CA ILE A 48 -3.17 13.78 -13.22
C ILE A 48 -4.22 14.58 -14.01
N GLY A 49 -4.83 15.62 -13.40
CA GLY A 49 -5.87 16.45 -14.02
C GLY A 49 -5.39 17.27 -15.22
N SER A 50 -4.10 17.61 -15.25
CA SER A 50 -3.48 18.32 -16.39
C SER A 50 -3.32 17.44 -17.64
N GLY A 51 -3.44 16.13 -17.47
CA GLY A 51 -3.33 15.16 -18.58
C GLY A 51 -4.55 15.25 -19.51
N ARG A 52 -4.35 15.75 -20.72
CA ARG A 52 -5.40 16.00 -21.73
C ARG A 52 -6.23 14.77 -22.14
N ASN A 53 -5.87 13.56 -21.74
CA ASN A 53 -6.47 12.31 -22.20
C ASN A 53 -6.76 11.29 -21.09
N LEU A 54 -7.02 11.71 -19.84
CA LEU A 54 -7.20 10.80 -18.71
C LEU A 54 -8.40 9.87 -18.86
N PHE A 55 -9.57 10.44 -19.25
CA PHE A 55 -10.76 9.63 -19.54
C PHE A 55 -10.57 8.72 -20.76
N ALA A 56 -9.76 9.15 -21.72
CA ALA A 56 -9.40 8.32 -22.88
C ALA A 56 -8.47 7.17 -22.46
N ALA A 57 -7.56 7.39 -21.52
CA ALA A 57 -6.72 6.33 -20.95
C ALA A 57 -7.54 5.26 -20.24
N LEU A 58 -8.46 5.66 -19.35
CA LEU A 58 -9.38 4.72 -18.68
C LEU A 58 -10.24 3.94 -19.69
N ARG A 59 -10.77 4.63 -20.73
CA ARG A 59 -11.51 3.99 -21.80
C ARG A 59 -10.65 3.02 -22.63
N ARG A 60 -9.38 3.35 -22.85
CA ARG A 60 -8.42 2.51 -23.60
C ARG A 60 -8.11 1.22 -22.85
N PHE A 61 -8.01 1.27 -21.51
CA PHE A 61 -7.81 0.07 -20.69
C PHE A 61 -9.09 -0.77 -20.57
N GLY A 62 -10.29 -0.19 -20.82
CA GLY A 62 -11.57 -0.88 -20.82
C GLY A 62 -11.84 -1.66 -19.53
N TRP A 63 -12.53 -2.79 -19.63
CA TRP A 63 -12.82 -3.69 -18.50
C TRP A 63 -11.57 -4.29 -17.85
N SER A 64 -10.42 -4.24 -18.52
CA SER A 64 -9.16 -4.75 -17.96
C SER A 64 -8.73 -4.03 -16.67
N VAL A 65 -9.18 -2.80 -16.44
CA VAL A 65 -8.89 -2.05 -15.21
C VAL A 65 -9.53 -2.73 -14.00
N THR A 66 -10.72 -3.30 -14.15
CA THR A 66 -11.43 -4.00 -13.06
C THR A 66 -10.76 -5.33 -12.70
N LEU A 67 -10.00 -5.91 -13.61
CA LEU A 67 -9.24 -7.13 -13.34
C LEU A 67 -8.02 -6.88 -12.45
N VAL A 68 -7.52 -5.66 -12.36
CA VAL A 68 -6.33 -5.35 -11.54
C VAL A 68 -6.61 -5.55 -10.05
N PRO A 69 -7.68 -5.01 -9.44
CA PRO A 69 -8.03 -5.31 -8.05
C PRO A 69 -8.28 -6.80 -7.80
N VAL A 70 -8.97 -7.48 -8.72
CA VAL A 70 -9.23 -8.92 -8.62
C VAL A 70 -7.93 -9.72 -8.63
N ALA A 71 -7.04 -9.45 -9.57
CA ALA A 71 -5.73 -10.11 -9.65
C ALA A 71 -4.87 -9.83 -8.41
N THR A 72 -4.91 -8.59 -7.89
CA THR A 72 -4.24 -8.21 -6.65
C THR A 72 -4.77 -9.03 -5.47
N THR A 73 -6.08 -9.14 -5.32
CA THR A 73 -6.72 -9.88 -4.23
C THR A 73 -6.37 -11.37 -4.30
N VAL A 74 -6.58 -12.00 -5.46
CA VAL A 74 -6.27 -13.41 -5.66
C VAL A 74 -4.78 -13.70 -5.48
N GLY A 75 -3.92 -12.87 -6.09
CA GLY A 75 -2.47 -13.01 -5.97
C GLY A 75 -1.97 -12.83 -4.53
N THR A 76 -2.53 -11.89 -3.78
CA THR A 76 -2.18 -11.69 -2.37
C THR A 76 -2.59 -12.90 -1.54
N PHE A 77 -3.82 -13.40 -1.68
CA PHE A 77 -4.26 -14.56 -0.90
C PHE A 77 -3.51 -15.83 -1.28
N ALA A 78 -3.23 -16.05 -2.55
CA ALA A 78 -2.39 -17.17 -2.99
C ALA A 78 -0.97 -17.09 -2.41
N GLY A 79 -0.34 -15.90 -2.48
CA GLY A 79 0.98 -15.68 -1.92
C GLY A 79 1.02 -15.86 -0.40
N VAL A 80 0.03 -15.32 0.31
CA VAL A 80 -0.07 -15.47 1.77
C VAL A 80 -0.32 -16.93 2.16
N ALA A 81 -1.17 -17.65 1.42
CA ALA A 81 -1.39 -19.07 1.66
C ALA A 81 -0.11 -19.90 1.50
N LEU A 82 0.73 -19.58 0.50
CA LEU A 82 2.03 -20.24 0.36
C LEU A 82 2.98 -19.89 1.51
N VAL A 83 3.04 -18.61 1.91
CA VAL A 83 3.91 -18.16 3.00
C VAL A 83 3.45 -18.74 4.34
N SER A 84 2.14 -18.89 4.57
CA SER A 84 1.60 -19.46 5.81
C SER A 84 2.11 -20.86 6.12
N LEU A 85 2.46 -21.63 5.08
CA LEU A 85 3.09 -22.97 5.25
C LEU A 85 4.48 -22.91 5.90
N LEU A 86 5.12 -21.74 5.85
CA LEU A 86 6.47 -21.51 6.40
C LEU A 86 6.41 -20.86 7.80
N ILE A 87 5.21 -20.48 8.29
CA ILE A 87 5.04 -19.81 9.59
C ILE A 87 4.45 -20.82 10.59
N PRO A 88 5.27 -21.45 11.43
CA PRO A 88 4.77 -22.38 12.44
C PRO A 88 3.97 -21.66 13.50
N GLY A 89 2.89 -22.29 13.98
CA GLY A 89 2.09 -21.78 15.10
C GLY A 89 1.04 -20.73 14.73
N ARG A 90 0.84 -20.43 13.44
CA ARG A 90 -0.24 -19.54 12.95
C ARG A 90 -1.15 -20.28 12.00
N SER A 91 -2.45 -20.06 12.12
CA SER A 91 -3.42 -20.64 11.20
C SER A 91 -3.38 -19.95 9.84
N LEU A 92 -3.84 -20.66 8.81
CA LEU A 92 -4.00 -20.08 7.47
C LEU A 92 -4.91 -18.85 7.50
N THR A 93 -6.01 -18.92 8.26
CA THR A 93 -6.99 -17.82 8.37
C THR A 93 -6.39 -16.58 9.05
N GLU A 94 -5.55 -16.75 10.07
CA GLU A 94 -4.81 -15.66 10.70
C GLU A 94 -3.83 -15.00 9.69
N CYS A 95 -3.09 -15.79 8.95
CA CYS A 95 -2.19 -15.26 7.91
C CYS A 95 -2.98 -14.52 6.82
N LEU A 96 -4.09 -15.10 6.36
CA LEU A 96 -4.95 -14.47 5.35
C LEU A 96 -5.58 -13.17 5.85
N SER A 97 -5.96 -13.08 7.15
CA SER A 97 -6.48 -11.84 7.73
C SER A 97 -5.43 -10.72 7.73
N VAL A 98 -4.17 -11.04 8.03
CA VAL A 98 -3.04 -10.10 7.94
C VAL A 98 -2.83 -9.62 6.49
N GLY A 99 -2.81 -10.56 5.54
CA GLY A 99 -2.64 -10.24 4.12
C GLY A 99 -3.80 -9.45 3.52
N ALA A 100 -5.02 -9.67 4.04
CA ALA A 100 -6.23 -8.95 3.68
C ALA A 100 -6.22 -7.47 4.08
N GLY A 101 -5.22 -7.03 4.83
CA GLY A 101 -5.01 -5.62 5.12
C GLY A 101 -4.58 -4.80 3.90
N PHE A 102 -4.03 -5.42 2.85
CA PHE A 102 -3.65 -4.77 1.57
C PHE A 102 -2.94 -3.43 1.74
N ALA A 103 -2.03 -3.31 2.69
CA ALA A 103 -1.33 -2.10 3.11
C ALA A 103 -2.20 -1.07 3.86
N TYR A 104 -3.46 -1.34 4.15
CA TYR A 104 -4.29 -0.51 5.04
C TYR A 104 -4.01 -0.88 6.51
N TYR A 105 -2.83 -0.57 6.97
CA TYR A 105 -2.31 -1.03 8.26
C TYR A 105 -3.13 -0.55 9.46
N SER A 106 -3.62 0.70 9.48
CA SER A 106 -4.35 1.26 10.63
C SER A 106 -5.67 0.53 10.88
N LEU A 107 -6.48 0.32 9.85
CA LEU A 107 -7.77 -0.35 9.98
C LEU A 107 -7.60 -1.86 10.24
N SER A 108 -6.75 -2.52 9.45
CA SER A 108 -6.55 -3.97 9.58
C SER A 108 -5.97 -4.36 10.93
N SER A 109 -5.00 -3.57 11.46
CA SER A 109 -4.40 -3.86 12.76
C SER A 109 -5.40 -3.71 13.91
N ILE A 110 -6.27 -2.69 13.87
CA ILE A 110 -7.32 -2.50 14.88
C ILE A 110 -8.29 -3.68 14.87
N LEU A 111 -8.84 -4.02 13.69
CA LEU A 111 -9.77 -5.14 13.56
C LEU A 111 -9.15 -6.45 14.04
N ILE A 112 -7.92 -6.74 13.62
CA ILE A 112 -7.25 -7.98 14.01
C ILE A 112 -6.93 -7.98 15.52
N THR A 113 -6.59 -6.83 16.10
CA THR A 113 -6.36 -6.72 17.55
C THR A 113 -7.63 -7.05 18.35
N GLU A 114 -8.78 -6.54 17.91
CA GLU A 114 -10.07 -6.80 18.57
C GLU A 114 -10.46 -8.28 18.55
N PHE A 115 -10.22 -8.98 17.45
CA PHE A 115 -10.65 -10.37 17.26
C PHE A 115 -9.62 -11.41 17.73
N ARG A 116 -8.32 -11.13 17.61
CA ARG A 116 -7.23 -12.11 17.80
C ARG A 116 -6.11 -11.62 18.73
N GLY A 117 -6.27 -10.43 19.32
CA GLY A 117 -5.34 -9.88 20.29
C GLY A 117 -4.22 -9.03 19.70
N ALA A 118 -3.51 -8.32 20.59
CA ALA A 118 -2.53 -7.31 20.23
C ALA A 118 -1.30 -7.87 19.48
N GLU A 119 -0.93 -9.11 19.72
CA GLU A 119 0.22 -9.72 19.05
C GLU A 119 -0.01 -9.82 17.54
N LEU A 120 -1.12 -10.42 17.12
CA LEU A 120 -1.44 -10.56 15.69
C LEU A 120 -1.75 -9.19 15.06
N GLY A 121 -2.39 -8.28 15.81
CA GLY A 121 -2.63 -6.90 15.38
C GLY A 121 -1.32 -6.15 15.08
N THR A 122 -0.29 -6.33 15.92
CA THR A 122 1.04 -5.75 15.70
C THR A 122 1.71 -6.35 14.46
N VAL A 123 1.61 -7.66 14.26
CA VAL A 123 2.10 -8.31 13.05
C VAL A 123 1.40 -7.74 11.81
N ALA A 124 0.09 -7.55 11.86
CA ALA A 124 -0.68 -6.95 10.78
C ALA A 124 -0.26 -5.51 10.48
N LEU A 125 -0.05 -4.70 11.52
CA LEU A 125 0.47 -3.34 11.40
C LEU A 125 1.80 -3.33 10.65
N LEU A 126 2.77 -4.07 11.14
CA LEU A 126 4.12 -4.09 10.58
C LEU A 126 4.16 -4.68 9.16
N ALA A 127 3.46 -5.78 8.91
CA ALA A 127 3.43 -6.41 7.60
C ALA A 127 2.84 -5.47 6.53
N ASN A 128 1.76 -4.75 6.86
CA ASN A 128 1.12 -3.82 5.93
C ASN A 128 1.93 -2.53 5.72
N ILE A 129 2.60 -2.01 6.76
CA ILE A 129 3.58 -0.91 6.62
C ILE A 129 4.74 -1.35 5.70
N MET A 130 5.29 -2.55 5.90
CA MET A 130 6.37 -3.06 5.07
C MET A 130 5.93 -3.29 3.63
N ARG A 131 4.68 -3.67 3.38
CA ARG A 131 4.11 -3.77 2.04
C ARG A 131 4.12 -2.41 1.35
N GLU A 132 3.61 -1.36 1.99
CA GLU A 132 3.66 0.01 1.48
C GLU A 132 5.09 0.47 1.22
N PHE A 133 5.95 0.33 2.22
CA PHE A 133 7.36 0.71 2.12
C PHE A 133 8.08 0.00 0.98
N SER A 134 7.78 -1.27 0.74
CA SER A 134 8.36 -2.02 -0.38
C SER A 134 8.04 -1.36 -1.73
N VAL A 135 6.85 -0.81 -1.92
CA VAL A 135 6.49 -0.09 -3.14
C VAL A 135 7.25 1.22 -3.25
N LEU A 136 7.34 1.99 -2.17
CA LEU A 136 8.07 3.26 -2.18
C LEU A 136 9.54 3.09 -2.59
N VAL A 137 10.17 2.00 -2.15
CA VAL A 137 11.59 1.73 -2.42
C VAL A 137 11.79 0.94 -3.72
N LEU A 138 10.97 -0.09 -3.97
CA LEU A 138 11.20 -1.06 -5.03
C LEU A 138 10.43 -0.79 -6.31
N ALA A 139 9.59 0.28 -6.38
CA ALA A 139 8.81 0.60 -7.59
C ALA A 139 9.62 0.60 -8.90
N PRO A 140 10.84 1.18 -8.99
CA PRO A 140 11.62 1.14 -10.22
C PRO A 140 11.99 -0.28 -10.67
N TRP A 141 12.28 -1.17 -9.73
CA TRP A 141 12.56 -2.58 -10.01
C TRP A 141 11.27 -3.34 -10.36
N MET A 142 10.18 -3.08 -9.64
CA MET A 142 8.87 -3.65 -9.97
C MET A 142 8.46 -3.33 -11.40
N VAL A 143 8.58 -2.07 -11.81
CA VAL A 143 8.27 -1.65 -13.18
C VAL A 143 9.20 -2.31 -14.20
N LYS A 144 10.50 -2.40 -13.89
CA LYS A 144 11.50 -2.96 -14.80
C LYS A 144 11.29 -4.46 -15.06
N TYR A 145 10.97 -5.24 -14.02
CA TYR A 145 10.94 -6.71 -14.11
C TYR A 145 9.54 -7.28 -14.25
N PHE A 146 8.52 -6.62 -13.69
CA PHE A 146 7.14 -7.11 -13.63
C PHE A 146 6.14 -6.23 -14.38
N GLY A 147 6.61 -5.10 -14.95
CA GLY A 147 5.79 -4.19 -15.74
C GLY A 147 5.10 -3.10 -14.92
N LYS A 148 4.45 -2.18 -15.63
CA LYS A 148 3.93 -0.91 -15.08
C LYS A 148 2.78 -1.08 -14.08
N LEU A 149 2.07 -2.19 -14.08
CA LEU A 149 1.00 -2.50 -13.11
C LEU A 149 1.53 -3.11 -11.81
N ALA A 150 2.77 -3.59 -11.77
CA ALA A 150 3.31 -4.25 -10.60
C ALA A 150 3.32 -3.38 -9.33
N PRO A 151 3.75 -2.10 -9.36
CA PRO A 151 3.65 -1.25 -8.18
C PRO A 151 2.21 -0.96 -7.75
N VAL A 152 1.26 -0.96 -8.70
CA VAL A 152 -0.17 -0.80 -8.40
C VAL A 152 -0.67 -2.00 -7.62
N SER A 153 -0.44 -3.22 -8.12
CA SER A 153 -0.87 -4.45 -7.42
C SER A 153 -0.16 -4.62 -6.07
N ALA A 154 1.12 -4.27 -5.98
CA ALA A 154 1.88 -4.36 -4.73
C ALA A 154 1.37 -3.36 -3.68
N GLY A 155 1.02 -2.12 -4.07
CA GLY A 155 0.62 -1.04 -3.16
C GLY A 155 -0.74 -1.26 -2.49
N GLY A 156 -1.63 -2.05 -3.09
CA GLY A 156 -2.94 -2.32 -2.47
C GLY A 156 -3.77 -1.05 -2.28
N ALA A 157 -4.28 -0.83 -1.07
CA ALA A 157 -5.10 0.33 -0.73
C ALA A 157 -4.32 1.66 -0.84
N THR A 158 -3.01 1.67 -0.50
CA THR A 158 -2.21 2.90 -0.52
C THR A 158 -1.93 3.45 -1.93
N THR A 159 -2.36 2.74 -2.97
CA THR A 159 -2.20 3.22 -4.36
C THR A 159 -3.03 4.45 -4.70
N MET A 160 -4.05 4.75 -3.89
CA MET A 160 -4.85 5.97 -4.06
C MET A 160 -4.26 7.18 -3.32
N ASP A 161 -3.30 6.99 -2.42
CA ASP A 161 -2.73 8.04 -1.56
C ASP A 161 -1.20 8.00 -1.51
N THR A 162 -0.61 7.38 -0.51
CA THR A 162 0.82 7.48 -0.18
C THR A 162 1.75 6.92 -1.26
N THR A 163 1.38 5.85 -1.95
CA THR A 163 2.21 5.29 -3.02
C THR A 163 1.90 5.87 -4.41
N LEU A 164 0.81 6.62 -4.57
CA LEU A 164 0.38 7.21 -5.84
C LEU A 164 1.46 8.07 -6.54
N PRO A 165 2.19 8.95 -5.82
CA PRO A 165 3.25 9.75 -6.45
C PRO A 165 4.39 8.91 -7.02
N VAL A 166 4.75 7.84 -6.32
CA VAL A 166 5.81 6.93 -6.76
C VAL A 166 5.34 6.12 -7.97
N ILE A 167 4.09 5.63 -7.94
CA ILE A 167 3.47 4.92 -9.06
C ILE A 167 3.40 5.82 -10.30
N THR A 168 2.88 7.05 -10.18
CA THR A 168 2.80 7.99 -11.31
C THR A 168 4.17 8.31 -11.90
N ARG A 169 5.19 8.40 -11.04
CA ARG A 169 6.55 8.69 -11.46
C ARG A 169 7.18 7.56 -12.28
N TYR A 170 7.05 6.30 -11.83
CA TYR A 170 7.76 5.18 -12.44
C TYR A 170 6.91 4.42 -13.47
N SER A 171 5.60 4.32 -13.26
CA SER A 171 4.69 3.67 -14.21
C SER A 171 4.13 4.62 -15.27
N GLY A 172 4.03 5.90 -14.94
CA GLY A 172 3.46 6.94 -15.79
C GLY A 172 2.11 7.45 -15.29
N THR A 173 1.75 8.68 -15.68
CA THR A 173 0.56 9.39 -15.20
C THR A 173 -0.74 8.66 -15.56
N GLU A 174 -0.78 7.97 -16.70
CA GLU A 174 -1.94 7.16 -17.11
C GLU A 174 -2.23 6.01 -16.14
N TYR A 175 -1.18 5.42 -15.51
CA TYR A 175 -1.31 4.39 -14.50
C TYR A 175 -1.72 4.95 -13.12
N GLY A 176 -1.55 6.25 -12.89
CA GLY A 176 -2.05 6.92 -11.69
C GLY A 176 -3.57 6.84 -11.56
N MET A 177 -4.32 6.94 -12.68
CA MET A 177 -5.77 6.77 -12.66
C MET A 177 -6.18 5.32 -12.34
N ILE A 178 -5.43 4.35 -12.88
CA ILE A 178 -5.64 2.94 -12.55
C ILE A 178 -5.36 2.70 -11.07
N ALA A 179 -4.29 3.31 -10.55
CA ALA A 179 -3.90 3.21 -9.14
C ALA A 179 -4.97 3.79 -8.21
N LEU A 180 -5.53 4.95 -8.53
CA LEU A 180 -6.64 5.55 -7.78
C LEU A 180 -7.86 4.62 -7.74
N PHE A 181 -8.30 4.14 -8.88
CA PHE A 181 -9.44 3.23 -9.00
C PHE A 181 -9.17 1.91 -8.24
N HIS A 182 -7.99 1.34 -8.42
CA HIS A 182 -7.56 0.13 -7.74
C HIS A 182 -7.54 0.32 -6.23
N GLY A 183 -6.91 1.41 -5.75
CA GLY A 183 -6.81 1.71 -4.33
C GLY A 183 -8.17 1.84 -3.67
N MET A 184 -9.11 2.57 -4.28
CA MET A 184 -10.47 2.71 -3.75
C MET A 184 -11.18 1.35 -3.62
N ILE A 185 -11.12 0.49 -4.65
CA ILE A 185 -11.78 -0.83 -4.60
C ILE A 185 -11.16 -1.70 -3.51
N ILE A 186 -9.83 -1.74 -3.45
CA ILE A 186 -9.12 -2.53 -2.44
C ILE A 186 -9.43 -1.99 -1.04
N ASP A 187 -9.38 -0.68 -0.82
CA ASP A 187 -9.66 -0.04 0.45
C ASP A 187 -11.03 -0.43 1.02
N PHE A 188 -12.09 -0.30 0.20
CA PHE A 188 -13.44 -0.74 0.58
C PHE A 188 -13.53 -2.24 0.85
N SER A 189 -12.68 -3.06 0.24
CA SER A 189 -12.68 -4.51 0.41
C SER A 189 -11.97 -4.97 1.69
N VAL A 190 -11.06 -4.16 2.25
CA VAL A 190 -10.25 -4.53 3.43
C VAL A 190 -11.11 -4.99 4.62
N PRO A 191 -12.07 -4.18 5.12
CA PRO A 191 -12.85 -4.61 6.28
C PRO A 191 -13.65 -5.89 6.02
N LEU A 192 -14.12 -6.09 4.79
CA LEU A 192 -14.87 -7.28 4.40
C LEU A 192 -13.99 -8.54 4.46
N TRP A 193 -12.80 -8.48 3.82
CA TRP A 193 -11.90 -9.62 3.78
C TRP A 193 -11.27 -9.93 5.15
N VAL A 194 -10.84 -8.90 5.87
CA VAL A 194 -10.27 -9.08 7.22
C VAL A 194 -11.29 -9.74 8.13
N THR A 195 -12.51 -9.18 8.21
CA THR A 195 -13.56 -9.75 9.06
C THR A 195 -13.98 -11.15 8.59
N PHE A 196 -14.03 -11.40 7.28
CA PHE A 196 -14.34 -12.72 6.75
C PHE A 196 -13.35 -13.77 7.25
N PHE A 197 -12.04 -13.54 7.11
CA PHE A 197 -11.03 -14.51 7.56
C PHE A 197 -10.93 -14.63 9.09
N LEU A 198 -11.26 -13.58 9.84
CA LEU A 198 -11.27 -13.63 11.31
C LEU A 198 -12.44 -14.46 11.87
N ASN A 199 -13.53 -14.62 11.10
CA ASN A 199 -14.69 -15.42 11.49
C ASN A 199 -14.66 -16.89 10.98
N LEU A 200 -13.62 -17.27 10.23
CA LEU A 200 -13.32 -18.65 9.87
C LEU A 200 -12.40 -19.32 10.90
#